data_4c757e8cdd3dee31106b9592a16ef01c
#
_entry.id   4c757e8cdd3dee31106b9592a16ef01c
#
_cell.length_a   1.000
_cell.length_b   1.000
_cell.length_c   1.000
_cell.angle_alpha   90.00
_cell.angle_beta   90.00
_cell.angle_gamma   90.00
#
_symmetry.space_group_name_H-M   'P 1'
#
loop_
_entity.id
_entity.type
_entity.pdbx_description
1 polymer ?
#
loop_
_entity_poly.entity_id
_entity_poly.type
_entity_poly.pdbx_seq_one_letter_code
_entity_poly.pdbx_strand_id
1 'polypeptide(L)'
;MGSCKKNENIKRVTHHFSFKFFSFAFLFFNTLFSHSDPELTTQSIKSPGSYIIHGGPIIPMSNPNRASYHEAIAINKNKIIFVGSRNEAIKRNPNAIEINLKGKTLLPGFIEPHVHPSLAAIILPNKIIAPFEWSLPNGLSQAAQSHSEYMKILSNTVSNHSSLEKVLFSWGYHQLWHGQISRDLLNKVSSKIPLVIIHRSFHEAYLNDKAIQLFNIKKSNFTNHPQVNWEKGHFFEAGFASIIPMLSKHLLEPKRYLRGLAMMSEIIQRNGITTIAEPGFPNINFENELALLKHEMEKKPPYSVYLIPNAARLEIAKKSRRETLEFINSLTKYDTRNIKFLNEQIKLFADGAIYSQAMQVSGGYNNSSEGKWMTPPAYLSDLFRFYWREKFKLHIHANGDKAISHLLELVDESNKAYPRKDHSTTLHHMGYFTDSLAERIKNLGAEASINPYYLWALSDKYTESGLGAQRAQNLVTANSLARRDINFSFHSDFAMAPLSPLTLASTAINRISHRSTKVSQHQRLNSYDALKAITISAAKTLELQDELGSIEVGKMANFVVLNKNPLTFIQSGISSIKVEGTVYQGIYYSNN
;
A
#
# COMPACT_ATOMS: atom_id res chain seq x y z
N MET A 1 -56.77 -7.04 -40.61
CA MET A 1 -57.03 -8.09 -41.62
C MET A 1 -56.08 -9.20 -41.25
N GLY A 2 -56.44 -10.22 -40.74
CA GLY A 2 -57.30 -11.35 -40.95
C GLY A 2 -56.42 -12.54 -40.56
N SER A 3 -56.68 -13.22 -39.44
CA SER A 3 -57.55 -14.35 -39.22
C SER A 3 -56.94 -15.64 -39.88
N CYS A 4 -56.86 -16.78 -39.31
CA CYS A 4 -57.66 -17.49 -38.31
C CYS A 4 -57.16 -18.94 -38.25
N LYS A 5 -57.16 -19.54 -37.02
CA LYS A 5 -57.74 -20.87 -36.70
C LYS A 5 -57.20 -22.12 -37.48
N LYS A 6 -57.09 -23.27 -36.93
CA LYS A 6 -57.61 -24.04 -35.79
C LYS A 6 -57.24 -25.52 -36.00
N ASN A 7 -57.11 -26.23 -34.94
CA ASN A 7 -57.66 -27.48 -34.43
C ASN A 7 -57.07 -28.82 -34.89
N GLU A 8 -56.62 -29.54 -33.87
CA GLU A 8 -57.20 -30.78 -33.29
C GLU A 8 -57.00 -32.09 -34.11
N ASN A 9 -56.43 -33.13 -33.56
CA ASN A 9 -57.15 -34.20 -32.88
C ASN A 9 -56.25 -35.38 -32.49
N ILE A 10 -56.47 -35.81 -31.28
CA ILE A 10 -56.29 -37.06 -30.58
C ILE A 10 -56.43 -38.32 -31.42
N LYS A 11 -55.53 -39.35 -31.17
CA LYS A 11 -55.99 -40.75 -30.99
C LYS A 11 -54.95 -41.59 -30.23
N ARG A 12 -55.38 -42.07 -29.06
CA ARG A 12 -54.87 -43.23 -28.32
C ARG A 12 -55.13 -44.51 -29.10
N VAL A 13 -54.16 -45.43 -29.08
CA VAL A 13 -54.44 -46.86 -29.15
C VAL A 13 -53.44 -47.61 -28.27
N THR A 14 -53.98 -48.29 -27.30
CA THR A 14 -53.38 -49.33 -26.45
C THR A 14 -53.35 -50.65 -27.22
N HIS A 15 -52.28 -51.45 -27.09
CA HIS A 15 -52.38 -52.91 -27.01
C HIS A 15 -51.19 -53.58 -26.35
N HIS A 16 -51.49 -54.67 -25.72
CA HIS A 16 -50.84 -55.50 -24.73
C HIS A 16 -49.81 -56.50 -25.24
N PHE A 17 -48.95 -56.90 -24.30
CA PHE A 17 -48.30 -58.21 -24.06
C PHE A 17 -47.27 -58.76 -25.04
N SER A 18 -46.03 -59.00 -24.58
CA SER A 18 -45.53 -60.39 -24.36
C SER A 18 -44.18 -60.42 -23.65
N PHE A 19 -44.10 -61.20 -22.56
CA PHE A 19 -42.89 -61.61 -21.85
C PHE A 19 -42.02 -62.53 -22.72
N LYS A 20 -40.71 -62.27 -22.76
CA LYS A 20 -39.70 -63.33 -22.92
C LYS A 20 -38.46 -62.98 -22.11
N PHE A 21 -38.11 -63.88 -21.19
CA PHE A 21 -36.88 -64.02 -20.47
C PHE A 21 -35.72 -64.16 -21.45
N PHE A 22 -34.63 -63.40 -21.22
CA PHE A 22 -33.30 -63.82 -21.61
C PHE A 22 -32.23 -63.34 -20.63
N SER A 23 -31.32 -64.23 -20.36
CA SER A 23 -30.26 -64.35 -19.41
C SER A 23 -29.37 -63.11 -19.17
N PHE A 24 -28.94 -63.03 -17.93
CA PHE A 24 -27.83 -62.28 -17.39
C PHE A 24 -26.54 -62.33 -18.22
N ALA A 25 -26.03 -61.16 -18.58
CA ALA A 25 -24.61 -60.93 -18.77
C ALA A 25 -24.25 -59.68 -17.94
N PHE A 26 -23.60 -59.91 -16.80
CA PHE A 26 -22.99 -58.84 -15.98
C PHE A 26 -21.79 -58.27 -16.76
N LEU A 27 -21.97 -57.20 -17.49
CA LEU A 27 -20.90 -56.34 -17.95
C LEU A 27 -20.63 -55.34 -16.82
N PHE A 28 -19.53 -55.56 -16.11
CA PHE A 28 -18.90 -54.57 -15.26
C PHE A 28 -18.48 -53.37 -16.13
N PHE A 29 -19.35 -52.38 -16.25
CA PHE A 29 -18.91 -51.04 -16.64
C PHE A 29 -18.17 -50.44 -15.45
N ASN A 30 -16.85 -50.55 -15.45
CA ASN A 30 -16.01 -49.64 -14.67
C ASN A 30 -16.23 -48.24 -15.24
N THR A 31 -17.18 -47.50 -14.70
CA THR A 31 -17.23 -46.06 -14.83
C THR A 31 -16.03 -45.52 -14.06
N LEU A 32 -14.94 -45.27 -14.77
CA LEU A 32 -13.89 -44.36 -14.37
C LEU A 32 -14.56 -43.00 -14.19
N PHE A 33 -15.06 -42.72 -12.98
CA PHE A 33 -15.28 -41.36 -12.56
C PHE A 33 -13.89 -40.70 -12.51
N SER A 34 -13.54 -39.97 -13.58
CA SER A 34 -12.45 -39.02 -13.47
C SER A 34 -12.89 -38.00 -12.44
N HIS A 35 -12.47 -38.20 -11.19
CA HIS A 35 -12.54 -37.14 -10.23
C HIS A 35 -11.61 -36.03 -10.72
N SER A 36 -12.16 -35.01 -11.36
CA SER A 36 -11.41 -33.81 -11.63
C SER A 36 -11.14 -33.16 -10.27
N ASP A 37 -9.85 -32.90 -9.99
CA ASP A 37 -9.46 -32.17 -8.78
C ASP A 37 -10.27 -30.88 -8.64
N PRO A 38 -10.76 -30.54 -7.45
CA PRO A 38 -11.55 -29.32 -7.26
C PRO A 38 -10.72 -28.09 -7.63
N GLU A 39 -11.37 -27.14 -8.29
CA GLU A 39 -10.76 -25.86 -8.60
C GLU A 39 -10.64 -25.01 -7.32
N LEU A 40 -9.65 -24.11 -7.30
CA LEU A 40 -9.48 -23.15 -6.21
C LEU A 40 -10.64 -22.16 -6.21
N THR A 41 -11.57 -22.35 -5.28
CA THR A 41 -12.75 -21.50 -5.06
C THR A 41 -12.91 -21.22 -3.57
N THR A 42 -13.77 -20.27 -3.20
CA THR A 42 -14.14 -20.03 -1.80
C THR A 42 -14.77 -21.24 -1.13
N GLN A 43 -15.22 -22.24 -1.90
CA GLN A 43 -15.76 -23.48 -1.38
C GLN A 43 -14.70 -24.55 -1.15
N SER A 44 -13.54 -24.48 -1.81
CA SER A 44 -12.50 -25.51 -1.76
C SER A 44 -11.59 -25.43 -0.54
N ILE A 45 -11.26 -24.22 -0.06
CA ILE A 45 -10.44 -24.02 1.16
C ILE A 45 -11.16 -23.06 2.12
N LYS A 46 -12.14 -23.58 2.86
CA LYS A 46 -12.94 -22.79 3.82
C LYS A 46 -12.36 -22.76 5.24
N SER A 47 -11.51 -23.68 5.57
CA SER A 47 -10.93 -23.83 6.91
C SER A 47 -9.48 -24.28 6.83
N PRO A 48 -8.68 -24.02 7.86
CA PRO A 48 -7.33 -24.56 7.92
C PRO A 48 -7.36 -26.10 7.88
N GLY A 49 -6.69 -26.68 6.89
CA GLY A 49 -6.68 -28.13 6.64
C GLY A 49 -5.37 -28.56 5.98
N SER A 50 -5.36 -29.78 5.44
CA SER A 50 -4.25 -30.31 4.65
C SER A 50 -4.63 -30.27 3.17
N TYR A 51 -3.90 -29.48 2.39
CA TYR A 51 -4.17 -29.25 0.97
C TYR A 51 -2.88 -29.36 0.14
N ILE A 52 -3.01 -29.85 -1.09
CA ILE A 52 -1.97 -29.78 -2.12
C ILE A 52 -2.47 -28.84 -3.22
N ILE A 53 -1.76 -27.74 -3.45
CA ILE A 53 -2.08 -26.78 -4.53
C ILE A 53 -1.14 -27.05 -5.70
N HIS A 54 -1.70 -27.23 -6.90
CA HIS A 54 -0.96 -27.59 -8.13
C HIS A 54 -1.68 -27.09 -9.40
N GLY A 55 -1.18 -27.46 -10.60
CA GLY A 55 -1.89 -27.23 -11.86
C GLY A 55 -1.74 -25.82 -12.44
N GLY A 56 -0.71 -25.11 -12.03
CA GLY A 56 -0.32 -23.81 -12.56
C GLY A 56 1.09 -23.44 -12.14
N PRO A 57 1.68 -22.35 -12.66
CA PRO A 57 3.00 -21.89 -12.25
C PRO A 57 2.98 -21.48 -10.76
N ILE A 58 3.87 -22.06 -9.97
CA ILE A 58 4.13 -21.68 -8.57
C ILE A 58 5.51 -21.02 -8.52
N ILE A 59 5.54 -19.73 -8.22
CA ILE A 59 6.76 -18.90 -8.21
C ILE A 59 7.12 -18.60 -6.78
N PRO A 60 8.15 -19.25 -6.20
CA PRO A 60 8.40 -19.22 -4.76
C PRO A 60 9.04 -17.92 -4.26
N MET A 61 9.68 -17.12 -5.11
CA MET A 61 10.41 -15.91 -4.74
C MET A 61 11.54 -16.12 -3.70
N SER A 62 12.01 -17.35 -3.53
CA SER A 62 13.04 -17.73 -2.57
C SER A 62 14.47 -17.60 -3.09
N ASN A 63 14.67 -17.70 -4.41
CA ASN A 63 16.00 -17.56 -5.01
C ASN A 63 16.35 -16.07 -5.17
N PRO A 64 17.52 -15.58 -4.70
CA PRO A 64 17.87 -14.18 -4.80
C PRO A 64 18.10 -13.70 -6.25
N ASN A 65 18.55 -14.60 -7.15
CA ASN A 65 19.12 -14.22 -8.44
C ASN A 65 18.25 -14.57 -9.65
N ARG A 66 17.35 -15.55 -9.55
CA ARG A 66 16.57 -16.02 -10.70
C ARG A 66 15.20 -16.57 -10.32
N ALA A 67 14.26 -16.47 -11.24
CA ALA A 67 12.98 -17.14 -11.12
C ALA A 67 13.16 -18.67 -11.12
N SER A 68 12.41 -19.33 -10.25
CA SER A 68 12.22 -20.78 -10.24
C SER A 68 10.74 -21.11 -10.24
N TYR A 69 10.39 -22.34 -10.59
CA TYR A 69 9.02 -22.82 -10.63
C TYR A 69 8.92 -24.16 -9.92
N HIS A 70 7.80 -24.37 -9.24
CA HIS A 70 7.44 -25.67 -8.67
C HIS A 70 6.09 -26.13 -9.22
N GLU A 71 5.87 -27.46 -9.22
CA GLU A 71 4.62 -28.07 -9.70
C GLU A 71 3.53 -28.06 -8.63
N ALA A 72 3.93 -28.18 -7.34
CA ALA A 72 3.01 -28.25 -6.24
C ALA A 72 3.60 -27.72 -4.94
N ILE A 73 2.70 -27.29 -4.06
CA ILE A 73 2.97 -27.06 -2.64
C ILE A 73 1.98 -27.87 -1.81
N ALA A 74 2.40 -28.32 -0.63
CA ALA A 74 1.48 -28.81 0.39
C ALA A 74 1.44 -27.87 1.57
N ILE A 75 0.23 -27.61 2.07
CA ILE A 75 -0.02 -26.81 3.27
C ILE A 75 -0.75 -27.64 4.32
N ASN A 76 -0.44 -27.39 5.59
CA ASN A 76 -1.18 -27.94 6.70
C ASN A 76 -1.54 -26.82 7.67
N LYS A 77 -2.84 -26.64 7.89
CA LYS A 77 -3.37 -25.48 8.62
C LYS A 77 -2.89 -24.18 7.96
N ASN A 78 -2.03 -23.42 8.63
CA ASN A 78 -1.52 -22.13 8.18
C ASN A 78 -0.05 -22.15 7.74
N LYS A 79 0.57 -23.33 7.60
CA LYS A 79 2.00 -23.48 7.27
C LYS A 79 2.22 -24.26 5.98
N ILE A 80 3.26 -23.88 5.26
CA ILE A 80 3.79 -24.62 4.11
C ILE A 80 4.60 -25.79 4.65
N ILE A 81 4.27 -27.03 4.25
CA ILE A 81 4.94 -28.25 4.71
C ILE A 81 5.72 -28.96 3.60
N PHE A 82 5.48 -28.60 2.34
CA PHE A 82 6.21 -29.14 1.20
C PHE A 82 6.17 -28.17 0.02
N VAL A 83 7.26 -28.15 -0.76
CA VAL A 83 7.39 -27.41 -2.04
C VAL A 83 8.18 -28.30 -3.00
N GLY A 84 7.66 -28.59 -4.22
CA GLY A 84 8.36 -29.45 -5.15
C GLY A 84 7.48 -30.01 -6.27
N SER A 85 7.68 -31.29 -6.62
CA SER A 85 6.87 -31.99 -7.62
C SER A 85 5.50 -32.41 -7.07
N ARG A 86 4.49 -32.51 -7.95
CA ARG A 86 3.14 -32.98 -7.56
C ARG A 86 3.17 -34.40 -6.99
N ASN A 87 3.90 -35.30 -7.63
CA ASN A 87 3.98 -36.72 -7.22
C ASN A 87 4.54 -36.87 -5.79
N GLU A 88 5.60 -36.14 -5.46
CA GLU A 88 6.16 -36.13 -4.10
C GLU A 88 5.23 -35.47 -3.09
N ALA A 89 4.52 -34.41 -3.46
CA ALA A 89 3.53 -33.77 -2.61
C ALA A 89 2.43 -34.77 -2.19
N ILE A 90 1.86 -35.51 -3.15
CA ILE A 90 0.83 -36.54 -2.91
C ILE A 90 1.38 -37.68 -2.06
N LYS A 91 2.57 -38.21 -2.41
CA LYS A 91 3.20 -39.30 -1.66
C LYS A 91 3.42 -38.97 -0.20
N ARG A 92 3.86 -37.73 0.10
CA ARG A 92 4.12 -37.27 1.48
C ARG A 92 2.86 -36.85 2.24
N ASN A 93 1.79 -36.55 1.52
CA ASN A 93 0.54 -36.04 2.10
C ASN A 93 -0.68 -36.75 1.49
N PRO A 94 -0.81 -38.08 1.64
CA PRO A 94 -1.79 -38.89 0.93
C PRO A 94 -3.26 -38.57 1.29
N ASN A 95 -3.49 -37.93 2.41
CA ASN A 95 -4.82 -37.52 2.89
C ASN A 95 -5.13 -36.03 2.62
N ALA A 96 -4.23 -35.31 1.93
CA ALA A 96 -4.46 -33.90 1.62
C ALA A 96 -5.44 -33.77 0.45
N ILE A 97 -6.27 -32.74 0.49
CA ILE A 97 -7.19 -32.42 -0.61
C ILE A 97 -6.38 -31.71 -1.71
N GLU A 98 -6.42 -32.26 -2.92
CA GLU A 98 -5.78 -31.63 -4.07
C GLU A 98 -6.63 -30.49 -4.61
N ILE A 99 -5.99 -29.35 -4.87
CA ILE A 99 -6.59 -28.11 -5.41
C ILE A 99 -5.87 -27.71 -6.68
N ASN A 100 -6.61 -27.66 -7.77
CA ASN A 100 -6.06 -27.33 -9.09
C ASN A 100 -6.19 -25.83 -9.39
N LEU A 101 -5.08 -25.18 -9.70
CA LEU A 101 -5.01 -23.76 -10.12
C LEU A 101 -5.57 -23.51 -11.52
N LYS A 102 -5.73 -24.55 -12.34
CA LYS A 102 -6.19 -24.47 -13.74
C LYS A 102 -5.43 -23.43 -14.57
N GLY A 103 -4.11 -23.46 -14.46
CA GLY A 103 -3.22 -22.56 -15.18
C GLY A 103 -3.03 -21.19 -14.55
N LYS A 104 -3.76 -20.82 -13.49
CA LYS A 104 -3.53 -19.61 -12.70
C LYS A 104 -2.17 -19.67 -12.01
N THR A 105 -1.56 -18.51 -11.75
CA THR A 105 -0.23 -18.41 -11.13
C THR A 105 -0.33 -18.17 -9.64
N LEU A 106 0.46 -18.90 -8.85
CA LEU A 106 0.60 -18.70 -7.40
C LEU A 106 1.93 -18.03 -7.08
N LEU A 107 1.87 -16.95 -6.30
CA LEU A 107 3.02 -16.27 -5.70
C LEU A 107 2.83 -16.13 -4.18
N PRO A 108 3.90 -15.79 -3.42
CA PRO A 108 3.70 -15.29 -2.07
C PRO A 108 2.71 -14.13 -2.05
N GLY A 109 1.87 -14.05 -1.03
CA GLY A 109 0.96 -12.92 -0.86
C GLY A 109 1.74 -11.61 -0.84
N PHE A 110 1.23 -10.59 -1.51
CA PHE A 110 1.91 -9.30 -1.58
C PHE A 110 2.01 -8.64 -0.22
N ILE A 111 3.09 -7.89 -0.04
CA ILE A 111 3.42 -7.17 1.20
C ILE A 111 3.58 -5.70 0.87
N GLU A 112 2.84 -4.85 1.57
CA GLU A 112 2.98 -3.39 1.57
C GLU A 112 3.68 -2.95 2.86
N PRO A 113 5.00 -2.71 2.83
CA PRO A 113 5.78 -2.43 4.04
C PRO A 113 5.62 -0.99 4.54
N HIS A 114 4.86 -0.15 3.83
CA HIS A 114 4.61 1.23 4.22
C HIS A 114 3.29 1.73 3.65
N VAL A 115 2.24 1.66 4.45
CA VAL A 115 0.93 2.26 4.20
C VAL A 115 0.39 2.88 5.49
N HIS A 116 -0.64 3.71 5.37
CA HIS A 116 -1.25 4.38 6.50
C HIS A 116 -2.76 4.07 6.58
N PRO A 117 -3.17 2.95 7.20
CA PRO A 117 -4.58 2.66 7.46
C PRO A 117 -5.31 3.81 8.14
N SER A 118 -4.65 4.49 9.08
CA SER A 118 -5.18 5.66 9.77
C SER A 118 -5.47 6.84 8.83
N LEU A 119 -4.60 7.13 7.85
CA LEU A 119 -4.85 8.16 6.84
C LEU A 119 -5.90 7.72 5.82
N ALA A 120 -5.87 6.45 5.39
CA ALA A 120 -6.89 5.88 4.52
C ALA A 120 -8.28 5.98 5.13
N ALA A 121 -8.41 5.69 6.44
CA ALA A 121 -9.65 5.82 7.20
C ALA A 121 -10.21 7.25 7.19
N ILE A 122 -9.33 8.25 7.16
CA ILE A 122 -9.71 9.66 7.07
C ILE A 122 -10.06 10.03 5.62
N ILE A 123 -9.27 9.60 4.64
CA ILE A 123 -9.37 10.05 3.24
C ILE A 123 -10.53 9.37 2.50
N LEU A 124 -10.64 8.04 2.57
CA LEU A 124 -11.57 7.26 1.75
C LEU A 124 -13.05 7.60 1.92
N PRO A 125 -13.55 7.98 3.12
CA PRO A 125 -14.93 8.42 3.28
C PRO A 125 -15.21 9.80 2.69
N ASN A 126 -14.16 10.55 2.32
CA ASN A 126 -14.25 11.93 1.85
C ASN A 126 -14.32 12.02 0.33
N LYS A 127 -14.59 13.22 -0.18
CA LYS A 127 -14.55 13.50 -1.61
C LYS A 127 -13.10 13.53 -2.09
N ILE A 128 -12.78 12.66 -3.03
CA ILE A 128 -11.49 12.64 -3.71
C ILE A 128 -11.60 13.48 -4.97
N ILE A 129 -10.77 14.54 -5.08
CA ILE A 129 -10.60 15.37 -6.27
C ILE A 129 -9.10 15.48 -6.52
N ALA A 130 -8.59 14.58 -7.34
CA ALA A 130 -7.16 14.41 -7.58
C ALA A 130 -6.82 14.55 -9.07
N PRO A 131 -5.54 14.75 -9.45
CA PRO A 131 -5.15 14.83 -10.87
C PRO A 131 -5.43 13.57 -11.66
N PHE A 132 -5.49 12.41 -11.00
CA PHE A 132 -5.69 11.11 -11.61
C PHE A 132 -6.87 10.37 -10.98
N GLU A 133 -7.45 9.44 -11.73
CA GLU A 133 -8.51 8.57 -11.25
C GLU A 133 -8.00 7.63 -10.15
N TRP A 134 -8.86 7.36 -9.18
CA TRP A 134 -8.62 6.40 -8.10
C TRP A 134 -9.63 5.28 -8.18
N SER A 135 -9.14 4.05 -8.19
CA SER A 135 -9.99 2.87 -8.07
C SER A 135 -10.40 2.69 -6.61
N LEU A 136 -11.65 2.98 -6.32
CA LEU A 136 -12.26 2.91 -5.00
C LEU A 136 -13.27 1.75 -4.95
N PRO A 137 -13.69 1.29 -3.76
CA PRO A 137 -14.73 0.27 -3.65
C PRO A 137 -16.05 0.60 -4.37
N ASN A 138 -16.39 1.87 -4.43
CA ASN A 138 -17.62 2.37 -5.05
C ASN A 138 -17.42 2.86 -6.50
N GLY A 139 -16.30 2.53 -7.15
CA GLY A 139 -15.98 2.89 -8.54
C GLY A 139 -14.81 3.83 -8.69
N LEU A 140 -14.59 4.36 -9.90
CA LEU A 140 -13.51 5.29 -10.17
C LEU A 140 -13.86 6.71 -9.70
N SER A 141 -12.89 7.40 -9.07
CA SER A 141 -13.02 8.82 -8.81
C SER A 141 -12.83 9.60 -10.11
N GLN A 142 -13.42 10.78 -10.19
CA GLN A 142 -13.23 11.68 -11.31
C GLN A 142 -11.86 12.39 -11.21
N ALA A 143 -11.05 12.32 -12.28
CA ALA A 143 -9.80 13.07 -12.37
C ALA A 143 -10.07 14.56 -12.64
N ALA A 144 -9.15 15.43 -12.17
CA ALA A 144 -9.11 16.85 -12.47
C ALA A 144 -7.67 17.25 -12.84
N GLN A 145 -7.40 17.56 -14.10
CA GLN A 145 -6.05 17.85 -14.58
C GLN A 145 -5.81 19.35 -14.83
N SER A 146 -6.80 20.18 -14.49
CA SER A 146 -6.73 21.64 -14.61
C SER A 146 -7.42 22.35 -13.46
N HIS A 147 -7.12 23.65 -13.29
CA HIS A 147 -7.80 24.49 -12.30
C HIS A 147 -9.32 24.54 -12.53
N SER A 148 -9.74 24.72 -13.78
CA SER A 148 -11.17 24.80 -14.14
C SER A 148 -11.92 23.51 -13.83
N GLU A 149 -11.35 22.34 -14.14
CA GLU A 149 -11.95 21.05 -13.81
C GLU A 149 -12.04 20.84 -12.30
N TYR A 150 -10.96 21.15 -11.57
CA TYR A 150 -10.95 21.05 -10.11
C TYR A 150 -12.05 21.91 -9.48
N MET A 151 -12.14 23.18 -9.85
CA MET A 151 -13.13 24.12 -9.33
C MET A 151 -14.56 23.70 -9.68
N LYS A 152 -14.78 23.18 -10.89
CA LYS A 152 -16.09 22.65 -11.32
C LYS A 152 -16.51 21.46 -10.45
N ILE A 153 -15.62 20.50 -10.23
CA ILE A 153 -15.92 19.33 -9.39
C ILE A 153 -16.15 19.74 -7.93
N LEU A 154 -15.32 20.66 -7.41
CA LEU A 154 -15.46 21.18 -6.03
C LEU A 154 -16.79 21.90 -5.85
N SER A 155 -17.17 22.80 -6.77
CA SER A 155 -18.45 23.53 -6.72
C SER A 155 -19.65 22.59 -6.79
N ASN A 156 -19.62 21.59 -7.68
CA ASN A 156 -20.66 20.57 -7.77
C ASN A 156 -20.73 19.74 -6.47
N THR A 157 -19.58 19.43 -5.86
CA THR A 157 -19.53 18.70 -4.59
C THR A 157 -20.16 19.51 -3.47
N VAL A 158 -19.88 20.82 -3.40
CA VAL A 158 -20.49 21.73 -2.42
C VAL A 158 -22.00 21.84 -2.64
N SER A 159 -22.47 21.99 -3.89
CA SER A 159 -23.91 22.09 -4.20
C SER A 159 -24.71 20.83 -3.83
N ASN A 160 -24.06 19.67 -3.88
CA ASN A 160 -24.63 18.36 -3.53
C ASN A 160 -24.29 17.91 -2.12
N HIS A 161 -23.67 18.77 -1.29
CA HIS A 161 -23.27 18.40 0.05
C HIS A 161 -24.48 18.20 0.96
N SER A 162 -24.49 17.07 1.68
CA SER A 162 -25.57 16.75 2.61
C SER A 162 -25.60 17.72 3.79
N SER A 163 -26.78 18.26 4.11
CA SER A 163 -26.99 19.10 5.29
C SER A 163 -26.73 18.36 6.63
N LEU A 164 -26.66 17.03 6.60
CA LEU A 164 -26.35 16.21 7.77
C LEU A 164 -24.85 16.23 8.10
N GLU A 165 -23.99 16.55 7.13
CA GLU A 165 -22.54 16.66 7.34
C GLU A 165 -22.16 18.12 7.64
N LYS A 166 -21.60 18.36 8.83
CA LYS A 166 -21.24 19.71 9.30
C LYS A 166 -20.07 20.35 8.58
N VAL A 167 -19.24 19.59 7.88
CA VAL A 167 -18.03 20.02 7.20
C VAL A 167 -17.77 19.17 5.97
N LEU A 168 -17.34 19.80 4.90
CA LEU A 168 -16.87 19.10 3.71
C LEU A 168 -15.35 19.00 3.73
N PHE A 169 -14.86 17.77 3.87
CA PHE A 169 -13.46 17.44 3.62
C PHE A 169 -13.30 16.96 2.19
N SER A 170 -12.30 17.51 1.49
CA SER A 170 -11.85 17.01 0.18
C SER A 170 -10.37 16.74 0.23
N TRP A 171 -9.93 15.61 -0.34
CA TRP A 171 -8.53 15.26 -0.49
C TRP A 171 -8.14 15.14 -1.96
N GLY A 172 -6.86 15.41 -2.26
CA GLY A 172 -6.28 15.18 -3.58
C GLY A 172 -5.90 16.45 -4.33
N TYR A 173 -6.20 17.64 -3.76
CA TYR A 173 -5.71 18.90 -4.33
C TYR A 173 -4.19 18.86 -4.54
N HIS A 174 -3.75 19.42 -5.69
CA HIS A 174 -2.33 19.52 -6.03
C HIS A 174 -2.05 20.76 -6.87
N GLN A 175 -1.25 21.67 -6.35
CA GLN A 175 -1.01 22.98 -6.98
C GLN A 175 -0.42 22.90 -8.39
N LEU A 176 0.36 21.86 -8.72
CA LEU A 176 0.96 21.71 -10.07
C LEU A 176 -0.05 21.40 -11.17
N TRP A 177 -1.25 20.93 -10.82
CA TRP A 177 -2.37 20.70 -11.75
C TRP A 177 -3.50 21.67 -11.54
N HIS A 178 -3.87 21.89 -10.28
CA HIS A 178 -5.07 22.63 -9.91
C HIS A 178 -4.82 24.14 -9.72
N GLY A 179 -3.55 24.60 -9.90
CA GLY A 179 -3.19 25.99 -9.65
C GLY A 179 -3.29 26.38 -8.18
N GLN A 180 -3.26 27.66 -7.90
CA GLN A 180 -3.33 28.18 -6.53
C GLN A 180 -4.77 28.28 -6.06
N ILE A 181 -5.02 27.85 -4.82
CA ILE A 181 -6.27 28.12 -4.10
C ILE A 181 -6.00 28.98 -2.89
N SER A 182 -7.02 29.65 -2.40
CA SER A 182 -6.93 30.52 -1.23
C SER A 182 -8.23 30.52 -0.44
N ARG A 183 -8.16 30.99 0.79
CA ARG A 183 -9.29 31.22 1.67
C ARG A 183 -10.41 32.01 0.99
N ASP A 184 -10.07 33.11 0.30
CA ASP A 184 -11.04 33.92 -0.43
C ASP A 184 -11.72 33.16 -1.57
N LEU A 185 -10.94 32.37 -2.31
CA LEU A 185 -11.51 31.52 -3.37
C LEU A 185 -12.46 30.47 -2.78
N LEU A 186 -12.08 29.83 -1.70
CA LEU A 186 -12.93 28.86 -1.01
C LEU A 186 -14.17 29.50 -0.38
N ASN A 187 -14.09 30.75 0.12
CA ASN A 187 -15.25 31.52 0.57
C ASN A 187 -16.24 31.81 -0.57
N LYS A 188 -15.74 32.07 -1.78
CA LYS A 188 -16.59 32.24 -2.99
C LYS A 188 -17.26 30.92 -3.40
N VAL A 189 -16.58 29.78 -3.23
CA VAL A 189 -17.18 28.45 -3.48
C VAL A 189 -18.27 28.13 -2.46
N SER A 190 -18.05 28.45 -1.19
CA SER A 190 -19.05 28.31 -0.14
C SER A 190 -18.82 29.29 1.02
N SER A 191 -19.78 30.18 1.22
CA SER A 191 -19.87 31.04 2.40
C SER A 191 -20.62 30.38 3.58
N LYS A 192 -21.26 29.24 3.37
CA LYS A 192 -22.13 28.55 4.36
C LYS A 192 -21.51 27.27 4.90
N ILE A 193 -20.93 26.45 4.03
CA ILE A 193 -20.38 25.15 4.39
C ILE A 193 -18.91 25.30 4.76
N PRO A 194 -18.48 24.80 5.93
CA PRO A 194 -17.07 24.71 6.28
C PRO A 194 -16.33 23.80 5.29
N LEU A 195 -15.29 24.32 4.62
CA LEU A 195 -14.48 23.60 3.65
C LEU A 195 -13.08 23.39 4.19
N VAL A 196 -12.61 22.12 4.16
CA VAL A 196 -11.24 21.73 4.44
C VAL A 196 -10.72 20.98 3.23
N ILE A 197 -9.80 21.60 2.49
CA ILE A 197 -9.16 21.02 1.33
C ILE A 197 -7.80 20.49 1.75
N ILE A 198 -7.66 19.17 1.80
CA ILE A 198 -6.41 18.50 2.15
C ILE A 198 -5.61 18.25 0.88
N HIS A 199 -4.38 18.71 0.89
CA HIS A 199 -3.45 18.49 -0.23
C HIS A 199 -3.15 16.99 -0.41
N ARG A 200 -2.81 16.59 -1.62
CA ARG A 200 -2.51 15.20 -1.98
C ARG A 200 -1.40 14.56 -1.13
N SER A 201 -0.43 15.37 -0.67
CA SER A 201 0.63 14.91 0.22
C SER A 201 0.20 14.57 1.64
N PHE A 202 -0.98 15.02 2.06
CA PHE A 202 -1.41 15.05 3.46
C PHE A 202 -0.49 15.87 4.40
N HIS A 203 0.31 16.78 3.81
CA HIS A 203 1.19 17.70 4.55
C HIS A 203 0.66 19.12 4.58
N GLU A 204 -0.46 19.40 3.91
CA GLU A 204 -1.03 20.73 3.76
C GLU A 204 -2.55 20.70 3.76
N ALA A 205 -3.15 21.78 4.24
CA ALA A 205 -4.59 22.02 4.10
C ALA A 205 -4.90 23.50 3.86
N TYR A 206 -6.00 23.73 3.13
CA TYR A 206 -6.60 25.06 2.94
C TYR A 206 -7.99 25.07 3.56
N LEU A 207 -8.29 26.11 4.31
CA LEU A 207 -9.54 26.27 5.04
C LEU A 207 -10.24 27.58 4.63
N ASN A 208 -11.58 27.52 4.48
CA ASN A 208 -12.40 28.72 4.37
C ASN A 208 -12.73 29.30 5.77
N ASP A 209 -13.37 30.47 5.81
CA ASP A 209 -13.76 31.15 7.05
C ASP A 209 -14.63 30.29 7.95
N LYS A 210 -15.58 29.56 7.35
CA LYS A 210 -16.49 28.69 8.11
C LYS A 210 -15.77 27.51 8.77
N ALA A 211 -14.77 26.95 8.12
CA ALA A 211 -13.95 25.89 8.71
C ALA A 211 -13.07 26.46 9.83
N ILE A 212 -12.40 27.61 9.64
CA ILE A 212 -11.62 28.29 10.68
C ILE A 212 -12.48 28.57 11.91
N GLN A 213 -13.72 29.06 11.70
CA GLN A 213 -14.67 29.33 12.77
C GLN A 213 -15.13 28.02 13.47
N LEU A 214 -15.52 27.00 12.69
CA LEU A 214 -16.00 25.72 13.22
C LEU A 214 -14.99 25.05 14.14
N PHE A 215 -13.72 25.06 13.73
CA PHE A 215 -12.62 24.43 14.47
C PHE A 215 -11.98 25.34 15.51
N ASN A 216 -12.53 26.56 15.73
CA ASN A 216 -12.02 27.54 16.68
C ASN A 216 -10.51 27.83 16.51
N ILE A 217 -10.04 27.91 15.26
CA ILE A 217 -8.65 28.21 14.93
C ILE A 217 -8.45 29.71 15.05
N LYS A 218 -7.58 30.15 15.98
CA LYS A 218 -7.35 31.58 16.28
C LYS A 218 -6.07 32.07 15.61
N LYS A 219 -6.13 33.24 14.96
CA LYS A 219 -4.96 33.89 14.32
C LYS A 219 -3.81 34.09 15.30
N SER A 220 -4.13 34.44 16.55
CA SER A 220 -3.14 34.65 17.62
C SER A 220 -2.24 33.44 17.90
N ASN A 221 -2.73 32.23 17.65
CA ASN A 221 -1.94 31.00 17.86
C ASN A 221 -0.88 30.78 16.78
N PHE A 222 -0.94 31.54 15.67
CA PHE A 222 -0.09 31.37 14.49
C PHE A 222 0.64 32.65 14.07
N THR A 223 0.74 33.65 15.00
CA THR A 223 1.47 34.89 14.75
C THR A 223 2.93 34.54 14.42
N ASN A 224 3.39 34.98 13.25
CA ASN A 224 4.75 34.70 12.71
C ASN A 224 5.11 33.22 12.56
N HIS A 225 4.14 32.32 12.52
CA HIS A 225 4.44 30.92 12.27
C HIS A 225 4.91 30.72 10.81
N PRO A 226 6.15 30.24 10.56
CA PRO A 226 6.75 30.23 9.22
C PRO A 226 6.06 29.29 8.22
N GLN A 227 5.22 28.38 8.70
CA GLN A 227 4.53 27.37 7.90
C GLN A 227 3.00 27.53 7.96
N VAL A 228 2.53 28.77 8.19
CA VAL A 228 1.12 29.16 8.10
C VAL A 228 0.99 30.45 7.32
N ASN A 229 0.24 30.42 6.24
CA ASN A 229 -0.22 31.62 5.54
C ASN A 229 -1.68 31.88 5.90
N TRP A 230 -1.88 32.69 6.93
CA TRP A 230 -3.20 32.96 7.49
C TRP A 230 -4.16 33.58 6.47
N GLU A 231 -3.69 34.51 5.65
CA GLU A 231 -4.52 35.22 4.67
C GLU A 231 -5.01 34.26 3.55
N LYS A 232 -4.16 33.30 3.17
CA LYS A 232 -4.54 32.25 2.23
C LYS A 232 -5.31 31.09 2.87
N GLY A 233 -5.46 31.07 4.22
CA GLY A 233 -6.02 29.93 4.94
C GLY A 233 -5.20 28.65 4.74
N HIS A 234 -3.90 28.78 4.46
CA HIS A 234 -2.99 27.69 4.12
C HIS A 234 -2.11 27.32 5.30
N PHE A 235 -2.21 26.07 5.72
CA PHE A 235 -1.43 25.44 6.79
C PHE A 235 -0.62 24.31 6.18
N PHE A 236 0.70 24.30 6.36
CA PHE A 236 1.58 23.28 5.77
C PHE A 236 2.65 22.83 6.76
N GLU A 237 3.13 21.58 6.58
CA GLU A 237 4.10 20.89 7.44
C GLU A 237 3.77 21.05 8.93
N ALA A 238 4.61 21.68 9.75
CA ALA A 238 4.35 21.89 11.18
C ALA A 238 3.12 22.78 11.43
N GLY A 239 2.80 23.72 10.54
CA GLY A 239 1.57 24.49 10.58
C GLY A 239 0.33 23.63 10.44
N PHE A 240 0.34 22.67 9.51
CA PHE A 240 -0.73 21.69 9.36
C PHE A 240 -0.79 20.74 10.57
N ALA A 241 0.35 20.21 11.01
CA ALA A 241 0.42 19.36 12.20
C ALA A 241 -0.17 20.04 13.44
N SER A 242 -0.03 21.37 13.56
CA SER A 242 -0.56 22.16 14.68
C SER A 242 -2.08 22.27 14.70
N ILE A 243 -2.77 22.17 13.55
CA ILE A 243 -4.23 22.21 13.49
C ILE A 243 -4.88 20.82 13.55
N ILE A 244 -4.14 19.73 13.33
CA ILE A 244 -4.66 18.36 13.41
C ILE A 244 -5.41 18.07 14.72
N PRO A 245 -4.92 18.46 15.91
CA PRO A 245 -5.66 18.26 17.15
C PRO A 245 -7.04 18.93 17.17
N MET A 246 -7.17 20.10 16.51
CA MET A 246 -8.44 20.83 16.41
C MET A 246 -9.42 20.13 15.48
N LEU A 247 -8.92 19.48 14.41
CA LEU A 247 -9.71 18.69 13.46
C LEU A 247 -10.03 17.28 13.98
N SER A 248 -9.30 16.78 14.96
CA SER A 248 -9.28 15.37 15.38
C SER A 248 -10.65 14.80 15.71
N LYS A 249 -11.52 15.58 16.38
CA LYS A 249 -12.89 15.15 16.70
C LYS A 249 -13.71 14.74 15.47
N HIS A 250 -13.47 15.40 14.32
CA HIS A 250 -14.16 15.08 13.08
C HIS A 250 -13.41 14.02 12.28
N LEU A 251 -12.08 14.04 12.29
CA LEU A 251 -11.24 13.08 11.56
C LEU A 251 -11.34 11.68 12.16
N LEU A 252 -11.46 11.57 13.49
CA LEU A 252 -11.57 10.31 14.23
C LEU A 252 -13.03 10.00 14.64
N GLU A 253 -14.04 10.59 13.98
CA GLU A 253 -15.44 10.22 14.22
C GLU A 253 -15.60 8.72 13.91
N PRO A 254 -16.01 7.88 14.89
CA PRO A 254 -15.88 6.42 14.79
C PRO A 254 -16.58 5.80 13.58
N LYS A 255 -17.83 6.20 13.32
CA LYS A 255 -18.62 5.64 12.21
C LYS A 255 -17.97 5.92 10.84
N ARG A 256 -17.46 7.13 10.67
CA ARG A 256 -16.79 7.56 9.44
C ARG A 256 -15.44 6.87 9.28
N TYR A 257 -14.65 6.84 10.34
CA TYR A 257 -13.34 6.23 10.37
C TYR A 257 -13.41 4.72 10.08
N LEU A 258 -14.34 4.00 10.71
CA LEU A 258 -14.57 2.57 10.45
C LEU A 258 -15.04 2.31 9.02
N ARG A 259 -15.85 3.20 8.43
CA ARG A 259 -16.19 3.11 7.00
C ARG A 259 -14.94 3.19 6.12
N GLY A 260 -14.03 4.11 6.43
CA GLY A 260 -12.77 4.25 5.69
C GLY A 260 -11.84 3.05 5.84
N LEU A 261 -11.73 2.47 7.05
CA LEU A 261 -10.98 1.23 7.27
C LEU A 261 -11.58 0.07 6.49
N ALA A 262 -12.91 -0.08 6.48
CA ALA A 262 -13.58 -1.11 5.69
C ALA A 262 -13.34 -0.97 4.18
N MET A 263 -13.38 0.27 3.66
CA MET A 263 -13.02 0.55 2.27
C MET A 263 -11.55 0.18 1.97
N MET A 264 -10.64 0.47 2.87
CA MET A 264 -9.23 0.09 2.71
C MET A 264 -9.07 -1.43 2.74
N SER A 265 -9.75 -2.13 3.65
CA SER A 265 -9.73 -3.60 3.74
C SER A 265 -10.14 -4.25 2.40
N GLU A 266 -11.16 -3.71 1.74
CA GLU A 266 -11.59 -4.17 0.42
C GLU A 266 -10.52 -3.91 -0.66
N ILE A 267 -9.86 -2.74 -0.65
CA ILE A 267 -8.78 -2.43 -1.59
C ILE A 267 -7.58 -3.36 -1.37
N ILE A 268 -7.21 -3.63 -0.12
CA ILE A 268 -6.12 -4.56 0.26
C ILE A 268 -6.40 -5.95 -0.34
N GLN A 269 -7.59 -6.49 -0.10
CA GLN A 269 -7.99 -7.81 -0.60
C GLN A 269 -7.98 -7.88 -2.12
N ARG A 270 -8.61 -6.90 -2.80
CA ARG A 270 -8.67 -6.84 -4.28
C ARG A 270 -7.29 -6.83 -4.93
N ASN A 271 -6.27 -6.32 -4.25
CA ASN A 271 -4.91 -6.20 -4.77
C ASN A 271 -3.96 -7.32 -4.31
N GLY A 272 -4.47 -8.38 -3.70
CA GLY A 272 -3.66 -9.56 -3.36
C GLY A 272 -2.70 -9.38 -2.21
N ILE A 273 -2.93 -8.36 -1.37
CA ILE A 273 -2.07 -8.03 -0.24
C ILE A 273 -2.50 -8.85 0.97
N THR A 274 -1.56 -9.56 1.58
CA THR A 274 -1.79 -10.37 2.78
C THR A 274 -1.12 -9.79 4.04
N THR A 275 -0.28 -8.79 3.85
CA THR A 275 0.47 -8.15 4.94
C THR A 275 0.67 -6.67 4.63
N ILE A 276 0.36 -5.82 5.59
CA ILE A 276 0.64 -4.39 5.54
C ILE A 276 1.41 -3.96 6.79
N ALA A 277 2.23 -2.92 6.65
CA ALA A 277 2.82 -2.25 7.80
C ALA A 277 2.51 -0.75 7.79
N GLU A 278 2.25 -0.18 8.98
CA GLU A 278 2.09 1.25 9.19
C GLU A 278 3.29 1.80 9.96
N PRO A 279 4.35 2.26 9.27
CA PRO A 279 5.47 2.93 9.92
C PRO A 279 5.08 4.37 10.26
N GLY A 280 5.03 4.65 11.57
CA GLY A 280 4.67 5.97 12.08
C GLY A 280 3.36 5.99 12.87
N PHE A 281 2.95 4.85 13.42
CA PHE A 281 1.78 4.76 14.29
C PHE A 281 2.09 5.26 15.71
N PRO A 282 1.23 6.07 16.34
CA PRO A 282 -0.01 6.66 15.82
C PRO A 282 0.25 7.92 14.96
N ASN A 283 -0.72 8.26 14.12
CA ASN A 283 -0.70 9.52 13.39
C ASN A 283 -1.33 10.67 14.18
N ILE A 284 -2.43 10.41 14.91
CA ILE A 284 -3.19 11.42 15.67
C ILE A 284 -3.24 11.06 17.16
N ASN A 285 -3.87 9.94 17.51
CA ASN A 285 -4.11 9.52 18.89
C ASN A 285 -4.02 7.99 19.01
N PHE A 286 -3.12 7.52 19.85
CA PHE A 286 -2.80 6.09 20.01
C PHE A 286 -4.02 5.24 20.39
N GLU A 287 -4.74 5.66 21.43
CA GLU A 287 -5.83 4.88 22.01
C GLU A 287 -7.00 4.75 21.02
N ASN A 288 -7.40 5.87 20.41
CA ASN A 288 -8.53 5.91 19.49
C ASN A 288 -8.24 5.17 18.19
N GLU A 289 -7.07 5.41 17.57
CA GLU A 289 -6.69 4.76 16.32
C GLU A 289 -6.55 3.24 16.50
N LEU A 290 -5.92 2.80 17.61
CA LEU A 290 -5.78 1.38 17.90
C LEU A 290 -7.12 0.70 18.20
N ALA A 291 -8.00 1.35 18.96
CA ALA A 291 -9.33 0.81 19.25
C ALA A 291 -10.17 0.63 17.99
N LEU A 292 -10.17 1.61 17.09
CA LEU A 292 -10.90 1.56 15.82
C LEU A 292 -10.29 0.52 14.86
N LEU A 293 -8.96 0.42 14.80
CA LEU A 293 -8.29 -0.61 14.01
C LEU A 293 -8.61 -2.01 14.55
N LYS A 294 -8.55 -2.22 15.86
CA LYS A 294 -8.93 -3.50 16.48
C LYS A 294 -10.36 -3.90 16.12
N HIS A 295 -11.31 -2.96 16.20
CA HIS A 295 -12.70 -3.20 15.84
C HIS A 295 -12.85 -3.64 14.37
N GLU A 296 -12.13 -3.01 13.43
CA GLU A 296 -12.14 -3.45 12.03
C GLU A 296 -11.56 -4.86 11.87
N MET A 297 -10.47 -5.16 12.57
CA MET A 297 -9.79 -6.46 12.48
C MET A 297 -10.55 -7.61 13.16
N GLU A 298 -11.56 -7.32 14.00
CA GLU A 298 -12.51 -8.31 14.54
C GLU A 298 -13.35 -8.97 13.44
N LYS A 299 -13.54 -8.31 12.30
CA LYS A 299 -14.18 -8.87 11.10
C LYS A 299 -13.33 -9.95 10.41
N LYS A 300 -12.09 -10.16 10.87
CA LYS A 300 -11.13 -11.14 10.35
C LYS A 300 -10.83 -10.99 8.87
N PRO A 301 -10.48 -9.79 8.39
CA PRO A 301 -10.08 -9.60 7.00
C PRO A 301 -8.82 -10.43 6.69
N PRO A 302 -8.59 -10.80 5.40
CA PRO A 302 -7.53 -11.75 5.03
C PRO A 302 -6.13 -11.11 4.94
N TYR A 303 -5.75 -10.33 5.93
CA TYR A 303 -4.42 -9.74 6.02
C TYR A 303 -4.01 -9.45 7.47
N SER A 304 -2.71 -9.27 7.68
CA SER A 304 -2.13 -8.83 8.96
C SER A 304 -1.67 -7.38 8.87
N VAL A 305 -1.75 -6.67 9.99
CA VAL A 305 -1.26 -5.29 10.17
C VAL A 305 -0.09 -5.30 11.14
N TYR A 306 1.05 -4.75 10.71
CA TYR A 306 2.23 -4.52 11.55
C TYR A 306 2.38 -3.03 11.81
N LEU A 307 2.48 -2.65 13.09
CA LEU A 307 2.56 -1.25 13.52
C LEU A 307 3.98 -0.93 13.98
N ILE A 308 4.58 0.10 13.37
CA ILE A 308 5.90 0.61 13.75
C ILE A 308 5.72 1.97 14.45
N PRO A 309 6.21 2.12 15.71
CA PRO A 309 5.98 3.32 16.49
C PRO A 309 6.55 4.60 15.88
N ASN A 310 5.77 5.69 15.97
CA ASN A 310 6.20 7.04 15.67
C ASN A 310 6.91 7.65 16.91
N ALA A 311 8.24 7.58 16.93
CA ALA A 311 9.02 8.00 18.09
C ALA A 311 8.76 9.46 18.48
N ALA A 312 8.81 10.39 17.52
CA ALA A 312 8.63 11.82 17.79
C ALA A 312 7.22 12.14 18.30
N ARG A 313 6.18 11.50 17.74
CA ARG A 313 4.79 11.68 18.19
C ARG A 313 4.59 11.15 19.61
N LEU A 314 5.18 10.00 19.92
CA LEU A 314 5.10 9.39 21.24
C LEU A 314 5.88 10.19 22.28
N GLU A 315 7.04 10.78 21.95
CA GLU A 315 7.78 11.67 22.85
C GLU A 315 6.95 12.90 23.28
N ILE A 316 6.21 13.50 22.33
CA ILE A 316 5.29 14.60 22.65
C ILE A 316 4.19 14.14 23.61
N ALA A 317 3.64 12.94 23.41
CA ALA A 317 2.56 12.40 24.24
C ALA A 317 3.03 11.93 25.63
N LYS A 318 4.25 11.39 25.74
CA LYS A 318 4.80 10.82 26.99
C LYS A 318 5.65 11.79 27.81
N LYS A 319 5.91 13.00 27.28
CA LYS A 319 6.66 14.09 27.93
C LYS A 319 8.15 13.84 28.19
N SER A 320 8.63 12.60 28.05
CA SER A 320 10.05 12.28 28.17
C SER A 320 10.43 11.12 27.25
N ARG A 321 11.70 11.11 26.83
CA ARG A 321 12.26 10.05 25.97
C ARG A 321 12.32 8.70 26.68
N ARG A 322 12.60 8.71 27.97
CA ARG A 322 12.62 7.49 28.79
C ARG A 322 11.24 6.85 28.89
N GLU A 323 10.21 7.63 29.21
CA GLU A 323 8.83 7.12 29.26
C GLU A 323 8.37 6.62 27.87
N THR A 324 8.81 7.29 26.81
CA THR A 324 8.55 6.85 25.43
C THR A 324 9.17 5.50 25.14
N LEU A 325 10.43 5.30 25.53
CA LEU A 325 11.13 4.02 25.36
C LEU A 325 10.44 2.89 26.14
N GLU A 326 10.13 3.12 27.40
CA GLU A 326 9.39 2.16 28.25
C GLU A 326 8.02 1.80 27.64
N PHE A 327 7.31 2.80 27.11
CA PHE A 327 6.05 2.59 26.42
C PHE A 327 6.22 1.77 25.14
N ILE A 328 7.18 2.11 24.27
CA ILE A 328 7.47 1.36 23.02
C ILE A 328 7.79 -0.10 23.35
N ASN A 329 8.64 -0.37 24.32
CA ASN A 329 8.99 -1.73 24.74
C ASN A 329 7.78 -2.53 25.27
N SER A 330 6.74 -1.84 25.74
CA SER A 330 5.52 -2.48 26.23
C SER A 330 4.43 -2.72 25.18
N LEU A 331 4.63 -2.32 23.92
CA LEU A 331 3.56 -2.28 22.89
C LEU A 331 3.05 -3.66 22.50
N THR A 332 3.85 -4.71 22.58
CA THR A 332 3.42 -6.09 22.28
C THR A 332 2.26 -6.57 23.15
N LYS A 333 2.01 -5.94 24.30
CA LYS A 333 0.81 -6.23 25.13
C LYS A 333 -0.52 -5.92 24.42
N TYR A 334 -0.48 -5.11 23.37
CA TYR A 334 -1.64 -4.76 22.55
C TYR A 334 -1.82 -5.66 21.33
N ASP A 335 -0.92 -6.60 21.10
CA ASP A 335 -0.97 -7.53 19.98
C ASP A 335 -2.27 -8.32 19.97
N THR A 336 -2.75 -8.61 18.78
CA THR A 336 -3.86 -9.51 18.52
C THR A 336 -3.43 -10.57 17.51
N ARG A 337 -4.35 -11.41 17.05
CA ARG A 337 -4.06 -12.38 15.99
C ARG A 337 -3.53 -11.70 14.72
N ASN A 338 -4.15 -10.59 14.30
CA ASN A 338 -3.89 -9.93 13.02
C ASN A 338 -3.28 -8.53 13.15
N ILE A 339 -3.05 -8.03 14.36
CA ILE A 339 -2.33 -6.77 14.62
C ILE A 339 -1.11 -7.12 15.45
N LYS A 340 0.07 -6.68 15.01
CA LYS A 340 1.34 -6.89 15.70
C LYS A 340 2.12 -5.58 15.77
N PHE A 341 2.75 -5.32 16.90
CA PHE A 341 3.70 -4.23 17.04
C PHE A 341 5.12 -4.72 16.76
N LEU A 342 5.81 -4.04 15.84
CA LEU A 342 7.25 -4.19 15.64
C LEU A 342 7.96 -3.21 16.59
N ASN A 343 7.94 -3.53 17.88
CA ASN A 343 8.41 -2.65 18.96
C ASN A 343 9.94 -2.52 19.08
N GLU A 344 10.71 -3.26 18.27
CA GLU A 344 12.15 -3.09 18.10
C GLU A 344 12.50 -2.20 16.89
N GLN A 345 11.49 -1.63 16.25
CA GLN A 345 11.59 -0.76 15.09
C GLN A 345 10.89 0.57 15.38
N ILE A 346 11.40 1.68 14.82
CA ILE A 346 10.77 3.00 14.97
C ILE A 346 10.77 3.78 13.67
N LYS A 347 9.83 4.73 13.54
CA LYS A 347 9.75 5.69 12.43
C LYS A 347 10.24 7.05 12.85
N LEU A 348 11.12 7.63 12.01
CA LEU A 348 11.58 9.02 12.04
C LEU A 348 11.24 9.72 10.72
N PHE A 349 11.29 11.06 10.73
CA PHE A 349 10.97 11.89 9.57
C PHE A 349 12.07 12.91 9.34
N ALA A 350 12.63 12.96 8.13
CA ALA A 350 13.69 13.92 7.80
C ALA A 350 13.13 15.14 7.06
N ASP A 351 12.79 15.01 5.78
CA ASP A 351 12.42 16.10 4.89
C ASP A 351 10.97 16.04 4.42
N GLY A 352 10.54 17.09 3.71
CA GLY A 352 9.16 17.24 3.27
C GLY A 352 8.79 16.38 2.06
N ALA A 353 7.48 16.40 1.76
CA ALA A 353 6.88 15.54 0.75
C ALA A 353 7.29 15.92 -0.68
N ILE A 354 7.54 14.89 -1.51
CA ILE A 354 7.80 15.07 -2.93
C ILE A 354 6.62 15.72 -3.67
N TYR A 355 5.38 15.39 -3.32
CA TYR A 355 4.19 16.00 -3.94
C TYR A 355 4.08 17.51 -3.69
N SER A 356 4.61 18.01 -2.59
CA SER A 356 4.61 19.44 -2.24
C SER A 356 5.84 20.20 -2.77
N GLN A 357 6.73 19.54 -3.50
CA GLN A 357 8.06 20.08 -3.85
C GLN A 357 8.83 20.53 -2.59
N ALA A 358 8.76 19.72 -1.54
CA ALA A 358 9.35 20.02 -0.24
C ALA A 358 10.52 19.11 0.14
N MET A 359 10.95 18.20 -0.76
CA MET A 359 12.16 17.39 -0.56
C MET A 359 13.39 18.30 -0.36
N GLN A 360 14.32 17.93 0.49
CA GLN A 360 15.62 18.56 0.59
C GLN A 360 16.51 18.09 -0.57
N VAL A 361 16.69 18.95 -1.57
CA VAL A 361 17.46 18.64 -2.78
C VAL A 361 18.69 19.52 -2.93
N SER A 362 19.80 18.92 -3.29
CA SER A 362 21.04 19.62 -3.60
C SER A 362 20.82 20.53 -4.82
N GLY A 363 21.27 21.79 -4.73
CA GLY A 363 21.06 22.79 -5.77
C GLY A 363 19.64 23.33 -5.88
N GLY A 364 18.75 22.99 -4.93
CA GLY A 364 17.37 23.52 -4.86
C GLY A 364 16.46 23.12 -6.02
N TYR A 365 15.26 23.67 -6.04
CA TYR A 365 14.30 23.58 -7.13
C TYR A 365 14.51 24.71 -8.14
N ASN A 366 13.91 24.58 -9.33
CA ASN A 366 13.99 25.62 -10.39
C ASN A 366 13.42 26.98 -9.94
N ASN A 367 12.56 27.02 -8.93
CA ASN A 367 12.01 28.23 -8.31
C ASN A 367 12.85 28.75 -7.13
N SER A 368 14.09 28.30 -7.00
CA SER A 368 15.02 28.63 -5.92
C SER A 368 14.59 28.16 -4.50
N SER A 369 13.56 27.33 -4.37
CA SER A 369 13.22 26.69 -3.09
C SER A 369 14.23 25.56 -2.79
N GLU A 370 14.62 25.39 -1.53
CA GLU A 370 15.53 24.32 -1.09
C GLU A 370 14.80 23.12 -0.48
N GLY A 371 13.47 23.14 -0.48
CA GLY A 371 12.67 22.17 0.26
C GLY A 371 12.52 22.52 1.73
N LYS A 372 12.03 21.59 2.52
CA LYS A 372 11.74 21.78 3.96
C LYS A 372 12.16 20.57 4.76
N TRP A 373 12.69 20.79 5.95
CA TRP A 373 12.87 19.75 6.94
C TRP A 373 11.56 19.57 7.71
N MET A 374 11.07 18.35 7.85
CA MET A 374 9.97 18.02 8.76
C MET A 374 10.44 18.03 10.20
N THR A 375 11.59 17.43 10.45
CA THR A 375 12.28 17.48 11.74
C THR A 375 13.55 18.30 11.57
N PRO A 376 13.79 19.33 12.39
CA PRO A 376 15.05 20.09 12.34
C PRO A 376 16.25 19.16 12.42
N PRO A 377 17.32 19.33 11.59
CA PRO A 377 18.45 18.41 11.52
C PRO A 377 19.12 18.08 12.84
N ALA A 378 19.28 19.08 13.73
CA ALA A 378 19.90 18.86 15.04
C ALA A 378 19.05 17.92 15.91
N TYR A 379 17.72 18.12 15.92
CA TYR A 379 16.80 17.26 16.69
C TYR A 379 16.67 15.87 16.06
N LEU A 380 16.64 15.77 14.73
CA LEU A 380 16.66 14.50 14.02
C LEU A 380 17.94 13.71 14.37
N SER A 381 19.09 14.36 14.38
CA SER A 381 20.38 13.73 14.72
C SER A 381 20.42 13.22 16.15
N ASP A 382 19.81 13.97 17.10
CA ASP A 382 19.71 13.57 18.50
C ASP A 382 18.78 12.34 18.66
N LEU A 383 17.59 12.35 18.02
CA LEU A 383 16.69 11.19 17.98
C LEU A 383 17.37 9.97 17.36
N PHE A 384 18.01 10.14 16.21
CA PHE A 384 18.72 9.09 15.50
C PHE A 384 19.75 8.39 16.38
N ARG A 385 20.68 9.18 16.97
CA ARG A 385 21.75 8.65 17.84
C ARG A 385 21.21 7.98 19.10
N PHE A 386 20.13 8.50 19.66
CA PHE A 386 19.48 7.88 20.83
C PHE A 386 18.97 6.49 20.49
N TYR A 387 18.05 6.38 19.50
CA TYR A 387 17.46 5.09 19.14
C TYR A 387 18.45 4.12 18.49
N TRP A 388 19.52 4.63 17.86
CA TRP A 388 20.62 3.80 17.42
C TRP A 388 21.31 3.07 18.59
N ARG A 389 21.60 3.78 19.70
CA ARG A 389 22.20 3.21 20.92
C ARG A 389 21.29 2.19 21.59
N GLU A 390 19.99 2.44 21.56
CA GLU A 390 18.96 1.52 22.07
C GLU A 390 18.70 0.35 21.13
N LYS A 391 19.49 0.21 20.04
CA LYS A 391 19.48 -0.89 19.06
C LYS A 391 18.20 -1.02 18.22
N PHE A 392 17.39 0.01 18.11
CA PHE A 392 16.25 -0.02 17.22
C PHE A 392 16.65 -0.07 15.75
N LYS A 393 15.85 -0.80 14.94
CA LYS A 393 15.82 -0.60 13.49
C LYS A 393 15.13 0.73 13.18
N LEU A 394 15.77 1.54 12.34
CA LEU A 394 15.29 2.88 12.01
C LEU A 394 14.63 2.88 10.63
N HIS A 395 13.36 3.24 10.56
CA HIS A 395 12.63 3.55 9.34
C HIS A 395 12.54 5.07 9.21
N ILE A 396 13.13 5.66 8.18
CA ILE A 396 13.27 7.12 8.10
C ILE A 396 12.68 7.64 6.79
N HIS A 397 11.69 8.53 6.90
CA HIS A 397 11.19 9.30 5.76
C HIS A 397 12.32 10.18 5.21
N ALA A 398 12.71 9.97 3.97
CA ALA A 398 13.78 10.66 3.29
C ALA A 398 13.55 10.71 1.78
N ASN A 399 13.09 11.83 1.26
CA ASN A 399 12.73 11.97 -0.15
C ASN A 399 13.87 12.49 -1.02
N GLY A 400 14.62 13.50 -0.56
CA GLY A 400 15.61 14.21 -1.35
C GLY A 400 17.04 13.79 -1.04
N ASP A 401 17.92 13.96 -2.01
CA ASP A 401 19.35 13.58 -1.94
C ASP A 401 20.10 14.25 -0.79
N LYS A 402 19.76 15.50 -0.44
CA LYS A 402 20.36 16.23 0.67
C LYS A 402 19.98 15.62 2.02
N ALA A 403 18.72 15.22 2.19
CA ALA A 403 18.26 14.53 3.39
C ALA A 403 18.87 13.12 3.50
N ILE A 404 18.90 12.37 2.40
CA ILE A 404 19.54 11.05 2.33
C ILE A 404 21.02 11.14 2.69
N SER A 405 21.77 12.13 2.14
CA SER A 405 23.18 12.33 2.48
C SER A 405 23.40 12.57 3.97
N HIS A 406 22.60 13.45 4.57
CA HIS A 406 22.67 13.72 6.02
C HIS A 406 22.40 12.46 6.86
N LEU A 407 21.41 11.66 6.50
CA LEU A 407 21.10 10.41 7.21
C LEU A 407 22.23 9.38 7.08
N LEU A 408 22.86 9.27 5.90
CA LEU A 408 24.01 8.38 5.70
C LEU A 408 25.26 8.84 6.48
N GLU A 409 25.41 10.15 6.72
CA GLU A 409 26.42 10.67 7.64
C GLU A 409 26.13 10.23 9.08
N LEU A 410 24.88 10.32 9.52
CA LEU A 410 24.48 9.84 10.85
C LEU A 410 24.66 8.34 11.03
N VAL A 411 24.39 7.53 9.98
CA VAL A 411 24.66 6.08 10.01
C VAL A 411 26.16 5.83 10.19
N ASP A 412 27.01 6.48 9.39
CA ASP A 412 28.46 6.31 9.45
C ASP A 412 29.05 6.72 10.81
N GLU A 413 28.69 7.91 11.30
CA GLU A 413 29.13 8.42 12.61
C GLU A 413 28.65 7.51 13.75
N SER A 414 27.37 7.12 13.72
CA SER A 414 26.79 6.28 14.77
C SER A 414 27.40 4.88 14.76
N ASN A 415 27.68 4.31 13.57
CA ASN A 415 28.29 2.99 13.45
C ASN A 415 29.77 3.00 13.89
N LYS A 416 30.50 4.10 13.69
CA LYS A 416 31.86 4.28 14.23
C LYS A 416 31.84 4.36 15.76
N ALA A 417 30.88 5.07 16.34
CA ALA A 417 30.78 5.26 17.79
C ALA A 417 30.20 4.03 18.52
N TYR A 418 29.23 3.37 17.91
CA TYR A 418 28.51 2.21 18.44
C TYR A 418 28.26 1.21 17.30
N PRO A 419 29.23 0.32 16.98
CA PRO A 419 29.18 -0.57 15.83
C PRO A 419 27.96 -1.53 15.86
N ARG A 420 27.20 -1.55 14.76
CA ARG A 420 26.06 -2.42 14.53
C ARG A 420 26.11 -2.96 13.11
N LYS A 421 26.38 -4.26 12.95
CA LYS A 421 26.44 -4.89 11.61
C LYS A 421 25.07 -5.05 10.98
N ASP A 422 24.05 -5.34 11.79
CA ASP A 422 22.70 -5.70 11.34
C ASP A 422 21.71 -4.58 11.72
N HIS A 423 22.07 -3.32 11.49
CA HIS A 423 21.21 -2.20 11.83
C HIS A 423 20.03 -2.02 10.86
N SER A 424 20.15 -2.53 9.63
CA SER A 424 19.12 -2.52 8.56
C SER A 424 18.34 -1.21 8.46
N THR A 425 19.00 -0.05 8.71
CA THR A 425 18.36 1.27 8.63
C THR A 425 17.73 1.46 7.27
N THR A 426 16.42 1.66 7.23
CA THR A 426 15.64 1.73 5.98
C THR A 426 15.30 3.18 5.65
N LEU A 427 15.75 3.67 4.49
CA LEU A 427 15.38 4.96 3.93
C LEU A 427 14.08 4.80 3.14
N HIS A 428 13.03 5.53 3.54
CA HIS A 428 11.73 5.46 2.90
C HIS A 428 11.55 6.55 1.86
N HIS A 429 10.76 6.23 0.82
CA HIS A 429 10.37 7.07 -0.31
C HIS A 429 11.46 7.25 -1.35
N MET A 430 12.61 7.84 -1.00
CA MET A 430 13.76 8.08 -1.88
C MET A 430 13.32 8.61 -3.26
N GLY A 431 12.56 9.71 -3.22
CA GLY A 431 11.97 10.30 -4.43
C GLY A 431 12.99 10.79 -5.43
N TYR A 432 14.08 11.37 -4.94
CA TYR A 432 15.22 11.79 -5.76
C TYR A 432 16.56 11.45 -5.08
N PHE A 433 17.37 10.64 -5.73
CA PHE A 433 18.70 10.28 -5.25
C PHE A 433 19.64 9.95 -6.41
N THR A 434 20.93 10.03 -6.14
CA THR A 434 22.00 9.81 -7.11
C THR A 434 22.60 8.41 -6.98
N ASP A 435 23.34 8.00 -8.01
CA ASP A 435 24.06 6.74 -8.04
C ASP A 435 25.15 6.65 -6.96
N SER A 436 25.79 7.78 -6.66
CA SER A 436 26.79 7.87 -5.57
C SER A 436 26.15 7.67 -4.18
N LEU A 437 24.91 8.10 -3.98
CA LEU A 437 24.18 7.81 -2.74
C LEU A 437 23.80 6.34 -2.64
N ALA A 438 23.41 5.70 -3.74
CA ALA A 438 23.20 4.26 -3.75
C ALA A 438 24.47 3.48 -3.36
N GLU A 439 25.65 3.92 -3.82
CA GLU A 439 26.92 3.34 -3.40
C GLU A 439 27.17 3.50 -1.89
N ARG A 440 26.89 4.68 -1.34
CA ARG A 440 27.03 4.91 0.11
C ARG A 440 26.04 4.05 0.92
N ILE A 441 24.78 3.89 0.45
CA ILE A 441 23.79 3.00 1.07
C ILE A 441 24.32 1.58 1.17
N LYS A 442 24.90 1.05 0.06
CA LYS A 442 25.53 -0.30 0.05
C LYS A 442 26.66 -0.41 1.07
N ASN A 443 27.60 0.54 1.04
CA ASN A 443 28.80 0.51 1.86
C ASN A 443 28.49 0.63 3.36
N LEU A 444 27.40 1.30 3.71
CA LEU A 444 26.97 1.49 5.09
C LEU A 444 25.98 0.40 5.57
N GLY A 445 25.56 -0.53 4.71
CA GLY A 445 24.61 -1.58 5.07
C GLY A 445 23.19 -1.08 5.31
N ALA A 446 22.81 0.08 4.77
CA ALA A 446 21.45 0.59 4.83
C ALA A 446 20.58 -0.04 3.74
N GLU A 447 19.25 0.06 3.90
CA GLU A 447 18.24 -0.47 2.99
C GLU A 447 17.33 0.64 2.46
N ALA A 448 16.50 0.30 1.48
CA ALA A 448 15.55 1.23 0.88
C ALA A 448 14.13 0.67 0.86
N SER A 449 13.16 1.55 1.05
CA SER A 449 11.75 1.28 0.74
C SER A 449 11.25 2.44 -0.12
N ILE A 450 10.98 2.19 -1.40
CA ILE A 450 10.80 3.25 -2.40
C ILE A 450 9.39 3.25 -2.99
N ASN A 451 8.95 4.41 -3.48
CA ASN A 451 7.65 4.54 -4.13
C ASN A 451 7.80 4.80 -5.65
N PRO A 452 7.76 3.78 -6.50
CA PRO A 452 7.90 3.95 -7.95
C PRO A 452 6.85 4.85 -8.60
N TYR A 453 5.67 4.96 -8.00
CA TYR A 453 4.57 5.77 -8.53
C TYR A 453 4.92 7.27 -8.64
N TYR A 454 5.86 7.77 -7.85
CA TYR A 454 6.34 9.15 -7.97
C TYR A 454 6.87 9.45 -9.37
N LEU A 455 7.57 8.50 -9.99
CA LEU A 455 8.03 8.64 -11.37
C LEU A 455 6.85 8.80 -12.34
N TRP A 456 5.87 7.90 -12.26
CA TRP A 456 4.70 7.94 -13.13
C TRP A 456 3.91 9.23 -12.97
N ALA A 457 3.66 9.63 -11.73
CA ALA A 457 2.80 10.77 -11.42
C ALA A 457 3.49 12.13 -11.61
N LEU A 458 4.80 12.25 -11.36
CA LEU A 458 5.45 13.54 -11.14
C LEU A 458 6.53 13.89 -12.15
N SER A 459 7.12 12.92 -12.88
CA SER A 459 8.33 13.18 -13.69
C SER A 459 8.13 14.31 -14.71
N ASP A 460 6.98 14.39 -15.38
CA ASP A 460 6.72 15.47 -16.34
C ASP A 460 6.67 16.84 -15.64
N LYS A 461 5.97 16.94 -14.51
CA LYS A 461 5.89 18.19 -13.75
C LYS A 461 7.22 18.57 -13.11
N TYR A 462 8.00 17.59 -12.67
CA TYR A 462 9.35 17.82 -12.15
C TYR A 462 10.33 18.26 -13.25
N THR A 463 10.13 17.80 -14.48
CA THR A 463 10.88 18.27 -15.66
C THR A 463 10.53 19.72 -15.98
N GLU A 464 9.23 20.07 -15.97
CA GLU A 464 8.73 21.39 -16.34
C GLU A 464 9.04 22.47 -15.29
N SER A 465 8.78 22.19 -14.02
CA SER A 465 8.74 23.21 -12.95
C SER A 465 9.39 22.79 -11.61
N GLY A 466 9.94 21.57 -11.52
CA GLY A 466 10.54 21.07 -10.27
C GLY A 466 12.06 21.11 -10.31
N LEU A 467 12.68 20.07 -10.86
CA LEU A 467 14.13 19.85 -10.88
C LEU A 467 14.77 20.12 -12.25
N GLY A 468 13.97 20.35 -13.30
CA GLY A 468 14.43 20.44 -14.68
C GLY A 468 14.69 19.09 -15.33
N ALA A 469 14.90 19.09 -16.65
CA ALA A 469 14.93 17.88 -17.47
C ALA A 469 15.99 16.85 -17.01
N GLN A 470 17.19 17.30 -16.69
CA GLN A 470 18.30 16.39 -16.34
C GLN A 470 18.07 15.71 -14.98
N ARG A 471 17.72 16.47 -13.93
CA ARG A 471 17.56 15.91 -12.59
C ARG A 471 16.27 15.08 -12.45
N ALA A 472 15.19 15.47 -13.13
CA ALA A 472 13.93 14.72 -13.10
C ALA A 472 14.06 13.29 -13.68
N GLN A 473 15.07 13.02 -14.51
CA GLN A 473 15.39 11.67 -14.97
C GLN A 473 15.82 10.73 -13.83
N ASN A 474 16.33 11.27 -12.72
CA ASN A 474 16.80 10.50 -11.56
C ASN A 474 15.71 10.28 -10.49
N LEU A 475 14.45 10.53 -10.81
CA LEU A 475 13.36 10.16 -9.90
C LEU A 475 13.28 8.64 -9.77
N VAL A 476 13.35 8.16 -8.53
CA VAL A 476 13.21 6.76 -8.11
C VAL A 476 14.00 5.79 -9.00
N THR A 477 15.33 5.87 -8.94
CA THR A 477 16.26 5.04 -9.75
C THR A 477 16.45 3.65 -9.14
N ALA A 478 15.40 2.81 -9.15
CA ALA A 478 15.38 1.49 -8.50
C ALA A 478 16.52 0.55 -8.97
N ASN A 479 16.92 0.61 -10.25
CA ASN A 479 17.99 -0.22 -10.76
C ASN A 479 19.37 0.14 -10.17
N SER A 480 19.54 1.37 -9.69
CA SER A 480 20.76 1.76 -8.95
C SER A 480 20.92 0.99 -7.64
N LEU A 481 19.81 0.58 -7.02
CA LEU A 481 19.79 -0.28 -5.83
C LEU A 481 19.98 -1.74 -6.22
N ALA A 482 19.22 -2.22 -7.22
CA ALA A 482 19.25 -3.62 -7.66
C ALA A 482 20.64 -4.10 -8.09
N ARG A 483 21.36 -3.33 -8.92
CA ARG A 483 22.70 -3.70 -9.42
C ARG A 483 23.80 -3.68 -8.35
N ARG A 484 23.50 -3.19 -7.14
CA ARG A 484 24.38 -3.19 -5.97
C ARG A 484 23.96 -4.21 -4.92
N ASP A 485 22.98 -5.05 -5.22
CA ASP A 485 22.42 -6.01 -4.25
C ASP A 485 22.03 -5.36 -2.91
N ILE A 486 21.47 -4.14 -2.98
CA ILE A 486 20.86 -3.48 -1.83
C ILE A 486 19.46 -4.05 -1.67
N ASN A 487 19.06 -4.45 -0.45
CA ASN A 487 17.68 -4.79 -0.21
C ASN A 487 16.80 -3.56 -0.40
N PHE A 488 15.80 -3.68 -1.29
CA PHE A 488 14.81 -2.62 -1.46
C PHE A 488 13.42 -3.21 -1.64
N SER A 489 12.44 -2.53 -1.09
CA SER A 489 11.02 -2.85 -1.23
C SER A 489 10.27 -1.73 -1.93
N PHE A 490 9.11 -2.07 -2.51
CA PHE A 490 8.16 -1.09 -3.00
C PHE A 490 7.05 -0.88 -1.97
N HIS A 491 6.58 0.36 -1.89
CA HIS A 491 5.41 0.72 -1.12
C HIS A 491 4.54 1.76 -1.86
N SER A 492 3.27 1.75 -1.57
CA SER A 492 2.34 2.76 -2.11
C SER A 492 2.31 4.03 -1.28
N ASP A 493 2.63 3.93 0.01
CA ASP A 493 2.38 5.03 0.94
C ASP A 493 0.90 5.51 0.83
N PHE A 494 -0.01 4.51 0.75
CA PHE A 494 -1.42 4.80 0.47
C PHE A 494 -1.97 5.79 1.52
N ALA A 495 -2.51 6.91 1.09
CA ALA A 495 -3.06 7.27 -0.21
C ALA A 495 -2.12 8.12 -1.11
N MET A 496 -0.80 8.06 -0.97
CA MET A 496 0.11 8.81 -1.85
C MET A 496 0.26 8.15 -3.24
N ALA A 497 0.08 6.85 -3.33
CA ALA A 497 -0.07 6.09 -4.57
C ALA A 497 -1.25 5.11 -4.45
N PRO A 498 -1.79 4.57 -5.55
CA PRO A 498 -2.75 3.47 -5.49
C PRO A 498 -2.18 2.29 -4.72
N LEU A 499 -3.00 1.67 -3.86
CA LEU A 499 -2.65 0.47 -3.11
C LEU A 499 -2.67 -0.75 -4.05
N SER A 500 -1.71 -0.79 -4.97
CA SER A 500 -1.60 -1.81 -6.01
C SER A 500 -0.14 -2.20 -6.26
N PRO A 501 0.36 -3.26 -5.62
CA PRO A 501 1.74 -3.72 -5.78
C PRO A 501 2.14 -3.98 -7.23
N LEU A 502 1.23 -4.54 -8.04
CA LEU A 502 1.49 -4.76 -9.47
C LEU A 502 1.63 -3.46 -10.27
N THR A 503 0.94 -2.38 -9.88
CA THR A 503 1.12 -1.05 -10.48
C THR A 503 2.49 -0.48 -10.14
N LEU A 504 2.96 -0.63 -8.90
CA LEU A 504 4.30 -0.21 -8.48
C LEU A 504 5.38 -0.97 -9.26
N ALA A 505 5.25 -2.30 -9.34
CA ALA A 505 6.15 -3.15 -10.13
C ALA A 505 6.16 -2.74 -11.62
N SER A 506 4.98 -2.56 -12.23
CA SER A 506 4.84 -2.14 -13.62
C SER A 506 5.52 -0.78 -13.87
N THR A 507 5.38 0.17 -12.96
CA THR A 507 6.02 1.48 -13.09
C THR A 507 7.54 1.38 -13.07
N ALA A 508 8.12 0.58 -12.17
CA ALA A 508 9.57 0.38 -12.09
C ALA A 508 10.14 -0.38 -13.30
N ILE A 509 9.36 -1.31 -13.86
CA ILE A 509 9.74 -2.08 -15.05
C ILE A 509 9.69 -1.21 -16.32
N ASN A 510 8.66 -0.39 -16.48
CA ASN A 510 8.43 0.35 -17.71
C ASN A 510 9.08 1.73 -17.71
N ARG A 511 9.14 2.40 -16.57
CA ARG A 511 9.63 3.78 -16.39
C ARG A 511 9.04 4.74 -17.43
N ILE A 512 7.71 4.78 -17.47
CA ILE A 512 6.92 5.65 -18.35
C ILE A 512 6.03 6.52 -17.47
N SER A 513 6.00 7.83 -17.73
CA SER A 513 5.13 8.79 -17.02
C SER A 513 3.66 8.65 -17.42
N HIS A 514 2.77 9.35 -16.73
CA HIS A 514 1.35 9.42 -17.07
C HIS A 514 1.08 10.05 -18.45
N ARG A 515 2.02 10.86 -18.99
CA ARG A 515 1.98 11.42 -20.35
C ARG A 515 2.72 10.56 -21.37
N SER A 516 3.03 9.31 -21.03
CA SER A 516 3.77 8.39 -21.88
C SER A 516 5.23 8.81 -22.17
N THR A 517 5.80 9.71 -21.37
CA THR A 517 7.22 10.09 -21.47
C THR A 517 8.12 8.99 -20.92
N LYS A 518 9.13 8.57 -21.66
CA LYS A 518 10.15 7.62 -21.21
C LYS A 518 11.14 8.32 -20.27
N VAL A 519 11.33 7.77 -19.06
CA VAL A 519 12.19 8.34 -18.02
C VAL A 519 13.35 7.38 -17.73
N SER A 520 14.57 7.75 -18.04
CA SER A 520 15.81 6.97 -17.79
C SER A 520 15.64 5.46 -17.99
N GLN A 521 15.46 5.05 -19.23
CA GLN A 521 15.15 3.64 -19.58
C GLN A 521 16.22 2.64 -19.12
N HIS A 522 17.48 3.07 -18.92
CA HIS A 522 18.55 2.27 -18.36
C HIS A 522 18.36 1.95 -16.86
N GLN A 523 17.44 2.64 -16.19
CA GLN A 523 17.04 2.40 -14.79
C GLN A 523 15.82 1.45 -14.65
N ARG A 524 15.39 0.80 -15.73
CA ARG A 524 14.33 -0.20 -15.70
C ARG A 524 14.77 -1.42 -14.90
N LEU A 525 13.85 -1.97 -14.11
CA LEU A 525 14.02 -3.26 -13.48
C LEU A 525 13.58 -4.39 -14.41
N ASN A 526 14.12 -5.59 -14.20
CA ASN A 526 13.50 -6.80 -14.70
C ASN A 526 12.27 -7.17 -13.85
N SER A 527 11.39 -8.02 -14.40
CA SER A 527 10.14 -8.40 -13.72
C SER A 527 10.37 -9.15 -12.41
N TYR A 528 11.44 -9.95 -12.31
CA TYR A 528 11.73 -10.74 -11.13
C TYR A 528 12.14 -9.86 -9.94
N ASP A 529 13.04 -8.88 -10.16
CA ASP A 529 13.45 -7.94 -9.11
C ASP A 529 12.28 -7.06 -8.65
N ALA A 530 11.41 -6.65 -9.58
CA ALA A 530 10.21 -5.88 -9.23
C ALA A 530 9.22 -6.72 -8.39
N LEU A 531 9.08 -8.02 -8.66
CA LEU A 531 8.25 -8.93 -7.85
C LEU A 531 8.88 -9.22 -6.48
N LYS A 532 10.22 -9.33 -6.39
CA LYS A 532 10.90 -9.42 -5.08
C LYS A 532 10.57 -8.21 -4.21
N ALA A 533 10.55 -7.02 -4.78
CA ALA A 533 10.31 -5.77 -4.05
C ALA A 533 8.92 -5.68 -3.41
N ILE A 534 7.95 -6.45 -3.88
CA ILE A 534 6.57 -6.53 -3.33
C ILE A 534 6.31 -7.85 -2.57
N THR A 535 7.33 -8.68 -2.37
CA THR A 535 7.25 -9.97 -1.69
C THR A 535 8.39 -10.13 -0.68
N ILE A 536 9.43 -10.91 -1.02
CA ILE A 536 10.51 -11.26 -0.07
C ILE A 536 11.34 -10.04 0.37
N SER A 537 11.62 -9.07 -0.50
CA SER A 537 12.35 -7.86 -0.10
C SER A 537 11.51 -6.98 0.83
N ALA A 538 10.18 -6.91 0.62
CA ALA A 538 9.28 -6.22 1.53
C ALA A 538 9.20 -6.91 2.90
N ALA A 539 9.22 -8.26 2.94
CA ALA A 539 9.32 -8.99 4.19
C ALA A 539 10.64 -8.69 4.93
N LYS A 540 11.78 -8.63 4.21
CA LYS A 540 13.08 -8.26 4.78
C LYS A 540 13.10 -6.84 5.34
N THR A 541 12.47 -5.89 4.66
CA THR A 541 12.30 -4.51 5.16
C THR A 541 11.64 -4.47 6.54
N LEU A 542 10.77 -5.42 6.84
CA LEU A 542 10.05 -5.55 8.12
C LEU A 542 10.67 -6.56 9.08
N GLU A 543 11.76 -7.25 8.68
CA GLU A 543 12.38 -8.36 9.41
C GLU A 543 11.45 -9.56 9.62
N LEU A 544 10.56 -9.79 8.65
CA LEU A 544 9.58 -10.88 8.64
C LEU A 544 9.91 -11.98 7.59
N GLN A 545 11.11 -11.97 7.01
CA GLN A 545 11.51 -12.86 5.92
C GLN A 545 11.52 -14.35 6.31
N ASP A 546 11.64 -14.67 7.57
CA ASP A 546 11.63 -16.05 8.06
C ASP A 546 10.22 -16.63 8.16
N GLU A 547 9.20 -15.76 8.14
CA GLU A 547 7.80 -16.14 8.24
C GLU A 547 7.02 -15.92 6.94
N LEU A 548 7.39 -14.91 6.14
CA LEU A 548 6.63 -14.36 5.02
C LEU A 548 7.49 -14.10 3.79
N GLY A 549 6.85 -13.71 2.67
CA GLY A 549 7.48 -13.14 1.49
C GLY A 549 8.02 -14.13 0.48
N SER A 550 8.11 -15.42 0.81
CA SER A 550 8.45 -16.49 -0.14
C SER A 550 7.68 -17.78 0.15
N ILE A 551 7.62 -18.69 -0.84
CA ILE A 551 7.02 -20.01 -0.70
C ILE A 551 8.12 -20.99 -0.32
N GLU A 552 8.32 -21.20 0.98
CA GLU A 552 9.31 -22.09 1.54
C GLU A 552 8.71 -22.87 2.72
N VAL A 553 9.22 -24.10 2.93
CA VAL A 553 8.75 -24.96 4.04
C VAL A 553 8.95 -24.25 5.39
N GLY A 554 7.92 -24.29 6.23
CA GLY A 554 7.89 -23.65 7.54
C GLY A 554 7.29 -22.23 7.56
N LYS A 555 7.22 -21.54 6.42
CA LYS A 555 6.60 -20.21 6.33
C LYS A 555 5.07 -20.26 6.33
N MET A 556 4.46 -19.12 6.54
CA MET A 556 3.00 -18.98 6.54
C MET A 556 2.43 -19.25 5.15
N ALA A 557 1.32 -19.96 5.09
CA ALA A 557 0.58 -20.19 3.84
C ALA A 557 -0.23 -18.94 3.45
N ASN A 558 0.51 -17.91 3.03
CA ASN A 558 -0.01 -16.63 2.53
C ASN A 558 0.38 -16.47 1.07
N PHE A 559 -0.60 -16.53 0.16
CA PHE A 559 -0.37 -16.50 -1.28
C PHE A 559 -1.32 -15.54 -1.98
N VAL A 560 -0.91 -15.09 -3.17
CA VAL A 560 -1.78 -14.43 -4.14
C VAL A 560 -1.95 -15.31 -5.36
N VAL A 561 -3.17 -15.36 -5.88
CA VAL A 561 -3.52 -16.10 -7.11
C VAL A 561 -3.78 -15.10 -8.22
N LEU A 562 -3.01 -15.20 -9.30
CA LEU A 562 -3.09 -14.32 -10.46
C LEU A 562 -3.62 -15.08 -11.69
N ASN A 563 -4.41 -14.42 -12.52
CA ASN A 563 -4.91 -15.00 -13.76
C ASN A 563 -3.84 -15.18 -14.86
N LYS A 564 -2.68 -14.52 -14.72
CA LYS A 564 -1.54 -14.60 -15.65
C LYS A 564 -0.22 -14.65 -14.88
N ASN A 565 0.80 -15.25 -15.51
CA ASN A 565 2.15 -15.28 -14.97
C ASN A 565 2.87 -13.93 -15.23
N PRO A 566 3.20 -13.14 -14.20
CA PRO A 566 3.81 -11.82 -14.36
C PRO A 566 5.24 -11.85 -14.91
N LEU A 567 5.92 -13.01 -14.90
CA LEU A 567 7.27 -13.17 -15.46
C LEU A 567 7.26 -13.38 -16.98
N THR A 568 6.18 -13.94 -17.52
CA THR A 568 6.05 -14.25 -18.96
C THR A 568 5.04 -13.36 -19.66
N PHE A 569 4.23 -12.62 -18.90
CA PHE A 569 3.27 -11.66 -19.45
C PHE A 569 4.00 -10.44 -20.03
N ILE A 570 3.39 -9.78 -21.01
CA ILE A 570 3.98 -8.57 -21.63
C ILE A 570 4.27 -7.54 -20.52
N GLN A 571 5.53 -7.13 -20.40
CA GLN A 571 6.00 -6.26 -19.31
C GLN A 571 5.17 -4.97 -19.16
N SER A 572 4.74 -4.38 -20.26
CA SER A 572 3.88 -3.18 -20.25
C SER A 572 2.49 -3.42 -19.64
N GLY A 573 2.05 -4.68 -19.55
CA GLY A 573 0.71 -5.07 -19.09
C GLY A 573 0.66 -5.63 -17.67
N ILE A 574 1.75 -5.69 -16.91
CA ILE A 574 1.76 -6.33 -15.57
C ILE A 574 0.71 -5.71 -14.63
N SER A 575 0.48 -4.42 -14.69
CA SER A 575 -0.57 -3.75 -13.91
C SER A 575 -2.01 -4.18 -14.28
N SER A 576 -2.22 -4.80 -15.45
CA SER A 576 -3.52 -5.31 -15.88
C SER A 576 -3.80 -6.76 -15.48
N ILE A 577 -2.82 -7.44 -14.89
CA ILE A 577 -3.00 -8.79 -14.35
C ILE A 577 -4.01 -8.75 -13.22
N LYS A 578 -5.04 -9.61 -13.32
CA LYS A 578 -6.08 -9.68 -12.29
C LYS A 578 -5.65 -10.56 -11.12
N VAL A 579 -5.91 -10.08 -9.92
CA VAL A 579 -5.86 -10.88 -8.71
C VAL A 579 -7.18 -11.64 -8.58
N GLU A 580 -7.13 -12.95 -8.71
CA GLU A 580 -8.29 -13.84 -8.59
C GLU A 580 -8.70 -14.05 -7.12
N GLY A 581 -7.74 -13.94 -6.22
CA GLY A 581 -7.94 -14.05 -4.78
C GLY A 581 -6.63 -14.21 -4.03
N THR A 582 -6.76 -14.41 -2.72
CA THR A 582 -5.64 -14.65 -1.80
C THR A 582 -5.86 -15.93 -0.99
N VAL A 583 -4.77 -16.61 -0.67
CA VAL A 583 -4.75 -17.56 0.45
C VAL A 583 -4.11 -16.84 1.62
N TYR A 584 -4.83 -16.72 2.72
CA TYR A 584 -4.35 -16.10 3.95
C TYR A 584 -4.47 -17.07 5.11
N GLN A 585 -3.33 -17.37 5.73
CA GLN A 585 -3.22 -18.39 6.80
C GLN A 585 -3.88 -19.73 6.41
N GLY A 586 -3.68 -20.15 5.15
CA GLY A 586 -4.21 -21.41 4.63
C GLY A 586 -5.70 -21.39 4.28
N ILE A 587 -6.38 -20.26 4.25
CA ILE A 587 -7.78 -20.10 3.83
C ILE A 587 -7.84 -19.24 2.56
N TYR A 588 -8.62 -19.67 1.56
CA TYR A 588 -8.79 -18.93 0.31
C TYR A 588 -9.93 -17.90 0.39
N TYR A 589 -9.64 -16.71 -0.09
CA TYR A 589 -10.57 -15.59 -0.23
C TYR A 589 -10.59 -15.14 -1.69
N SER A 590 -11.73 -15.31 -2.35
CA SER A 590 -11.93 -14.92 -3.75
C SER A 590 -12.15 -13.41 -3.88
N ASN A 591 -11.73 -12.86 -5.00
CA ASN A 591 -12.05 -11.49 -5.41
C ASN A 591 -13.27 -11.43 -6.37
N ASN A 592 -13.89 -12.58 -6.67
CA ASN A 592 -15.09 -12.72 -7.52
C ASN A 592 -16.35 -12.76 -6.68
#